data_12d61ad77fe0dbb3ccd53673d233b650
#
_entry.id   12d61ad77fe0dbb3ccd53673d233b650
#
_cell.length_a   1.000
_cell.length_b   1.000
_cell.length_c   1.000
_cell.angle_alpha   90.00
_cell.angle_beta   90.00
_cell.angle_gamma   90.00
#
_symmetry.space_group_name_H-M   'P 1'
#
loop_
_entity.id
_entity.type
_entity.pdbx_description
1 polymer ?
#
loop_
_entity_poly.entity_id
_entity_poly.type
_entity_poly.pdbx_seq_one_letter_code
_entity_poly.pdbx_strand_id
1 'polypeptide(L)'
;MNRKVGLTSVSVCLSLFALFAANSNPAKARLDRVGLANRHFVPREPYDWRGAKTHALVTDIWYPAKRSAVERPQFVGNSATPFALAGDAAPDAPILEKPDMFPLILLSHGTGGSSRIMAWFGAGLAAHGYIVAAVNHPGNNSLEAHTPQGFTLWWERATDLSVVLDQMLADSTFGPHIDPKRIGGAGFSLGGFTVIEIAGGIAELPRLRQYCKTHSTDTVCSDPPEFPGLTKKIEALMTSDPAMQSAILEGAHSHRDPRVHAIFAMAPAIGPAFSTESLATISVSTQIVAGSADATVPLDSSAKFFAAHIGGAELTILQDVGHYTFLDTCGALGRTSRPDLCLDNAGVLRDDIHAQTIGLAVQFFDTNLK
;
A
#
# COMPACT_ATOMS: atom_id res chain seq x y z
N MET A 1 -32.96 28.18 76.63
CA MET A 1 -33.51 27.73 75.37
C MET A 1 -32.58 28.22 74.28
N ASN A 2 -31.55 27.43 73.96
CA ASN A 2 -30.54 27.78 72.98
C ASN A 2 -30.72 26.87 71.72
N ARG A 3 -31.09 27.50 70.64
CA ARG A 3 -31.11 26.83 69.32
C ARG A 3 -29.71 26.91 68.67
N LYS A 4 -29.08 25.74 68.42
CA LYS A 4 -27.88 25.64 67.62
C LYS A 4 -28.29 25.58 66.13
N VAL A 5 -27.74 26.51 65.37
CA VAL A 5 -27.82 26.49 63.85
C VAL A 5 -26.68 25.67 63.35
N GLY A 6 -27.00 24.58 62.62
CA GLY A 6 -25.99 23.75 61.93
C GLY A 6 -25.61 24.37 60.57
N LEU A 7 -24.32 24.60 60.33
CA LEU A 7 -23.77 24.89 58.99
C LEU A 7 -23.58 23.58 58.20
N THR A 8 -24.27 23.46 57.11
CA THR A 8 -24.02 22.46 56.12
C THR A 8 -22.97 22.96 55.12
N SER A 9 -21.81 22.33 55.13
CA SER A 9 -20.75 22.58 54.16
C SER A 9 -21.09 21.89 52.83
N VAL A 10 -21.24 22.68 51.77
CA VAL A 10 -21.38 22.22 50.40
C VAL A 10 -19.98 22.03 49.83
N SER A 11 -19.58 20.77 49.62
CA SER A 11 -18.35 20.42 48.87
C SER A 11 -18.61 20.57 47.36
N VAL A 12 -18.00 21.56 46.75
CA VAL A 12 -17.96 21.73 45.30
C VAL A 12 -16.83 20.85 44.75
N CYS A 13 -17.19 19.73 44.11
CA CYS A 13 -16.26 18.94 43.30
C CYS A 13 -15.97 19.71 42.01
N LEU A 14 -14.79 20.33 41.91
CA LEU A 14 -14.26 20.81 40.64
C LEU A 14 -13.77 19.59 39.83
N SER A 15 -14.53 19.18 38.82
CA SER A 15 -14.09 18.25 37.83
C SER A 15 -13.13 18.97 36.86
N LEU A 16 -11.83 18.68 36.99
CA LEU A 16 -10.84 19.06 35.96
C LEU A 16 -11.11 18.26 34.71
N PHE A 17 -11.77 18.86 33.73
CA PHE A 17 -11.71 18.39 32.35
C PHE A 17 -10.32 18.71 31.81
N ALA A 18 -9.43 17.71 31.77
CA ALA A 18 -8.20 17.78 30.99
C ALA A 18 -8.60 17.79 29.50
N LEU A 19 -8.60 18.95 28.87
CA LEU A 19 -8.60 19.05 27.42
C LEU A 19 -7.29 18.45 26.92
N PHE A 20 -7.36 17.22 26.42
CA PHE A 20 -6.35 16.71 25.50
C PHE A 20 -6.48 17.53 24.21
N ALA A 21 -5.72 18.61 24.13
CA ALA A 21 -5.42 19.24 22.86
C ALA A 21 -4.64 18.19 22.06
N ALA A 22 -5.32 17.55 21.11
CA ALA A 22 -4.65 16.81 20.05
C ALA A 22 -3.75 17.84 19.35
N ASN A 23 -2.44 17.77 19.60
CA ASN A 23 -1.44 18.42 18.77
C ASN A 23 -1.48 17.76 17.40
N SER A 24 -2.43 18.18 16.56
CA SER A 24 -2.35 17.99 15.14
C SER A 24 -1.18 18.86 14.66
N ASN A 25 0.01 18.27 14.55
CA ASN A 25 1.04 18.87 13.74
C ASN A 25 0.41 19.14 12.36
N PRO A 26 0.42 20.39 11.87
CA PRO A 26 -0.08 20.66 10.54
C PRO A 26 0.71 19.76 9.59
N ALA A 27 0.00 19.04 8.72
CA ALA A 27 0.62 18.27 7.65
C ALA A 27 1.72 19.14 7.01
N LYS A 28 2.95 18.59 6.93
CA LYS A 28 4.09 19.30 6.37
C LYS A 28 3.65 19.89 5.02
N ALA A 29 3.65 21.20 4.90
CA ALA A 29 3.15 21.85 3.70
C ALA A 29 3.88 21.28 2.47
N ARG A 30 3.17 21.06 1.37
CA ARG A 30 3.76 20.64 0.10
C ARG A 30 4.94 21.56 -0.23
N LEU A 31 6.14 21.01 -0.24
CA LEU A 31 7.36 21.81 -0.38
C LEU A 31 7.90 21.81 -1.81
N ASP A 32 7.69 20.71 -2.55
CA ASP A 32 8.39 20.46 -3.80
C ASP A 32 7.44 20.23 -4.96
N ARG A 33 7.91 20.52 -6.19
CA ARG A 33 7.28 20.08 -7.42
C ARG A 33 7.47 18.59 -7.56
N VAL A 34 6.50 17.91 -8.15
CA VAL A 34 6.53 16.46 -8.36
C VAL A 34 7.00 16.16 -9.78
N GLY A 35 8.09 15.43 -9.90
CA GLY A 35 8.53 14.80 -11.14
C GLY A 35 7.89 13.42 -11.30
N LEU A 36 7.72 12.98 -12.54
CA LEU A 36 7.24 11.63 -12.88
C LEU A 36 8.08 11.06 -14.00
N ALA A 37 8.71 9.92 -13.75
CA ALA A 37 9.43 9.15 -14.76
C ALA A 37 8.88 7.73 -14.84
N ASN A 38 9.17 7.05 -15.94
CA ASN A 38 8.88 5.64 -16.11
C ASN A 38 10.18 4.87 -16.40
N ARG A 39 10.30 3.66 -15.82
CA ARG A 39 11.41 2.73 -16.06
C ARG A 39 10.87 1.35 -16.38
N HIS A 40 11.59 0.65 -17.25
CA HIS A 40 11.37 -0.74 -17.58
C HIS A 40 12.58 -1.52 -17.08
N PHE A 41 12.52 -1.96 -15.84
CA PHE A 41 13.60 -2.72 -15.23
C PHE A 41 13.57 -4.17 -15.68
N VAL A 42 14.70 -4.64 -16.21
CA VAL A 42 14.84 -6.03 -16.66
C VAL A 42 15.79 -6.74 -15.67
N PRO A 43 15.25 -7.62 -14.82
CA PRO A 43 16.06 -8.43 -13.92
C PRO A 43 17.00 -9.34 -14.68
N ARG A 44 18.05 -9.82 -14.01
CA ARG A 44 18.92 -10.86 -14.56
C ARG A 44 18.16 -12.19 -14.63
N GLU A 45 18.26 -12.87 -15.74
CA GLU A 45 17.66 -14.19 -15.93
C GLU A 45 18.38 -15.27 -15.08
N PRO A 46 17.68 -16.30 -14.60
CA PRO A 46 16.24 -16.56 -14.82
C PRO A 46 15.33 -15.73 -13.88
N TYR A 47 14.16 -15.32 -14.38
CA TYR A 47 13.15 -14.60 -13.61
C TYR A 47 11.76 -15.18 -13.87
N ASP A 48 10.95 -15.39 -12.85
CA ASP A 48 9.56 -15.86 -13.02
C ASP A 48 8.63 -14.70 -13.40
N TRP A 49 8.26 -14.66 -14.68
CA TRP A 49 7.30 -13.69 -15.21
C TRP A 49 5.84 -14.09 -14.95
N ARG A 50 5.58 -15.22 -14.29
CA ARG A 50 4.23 -15.68 -13.95
C ARG A 50 3.29 -15.76 -15.15
N GLY A 51 3.83 -16.13 -16.33
CA GLY A 51 3.10 -16.18 -17.58
C GLY A 51 2.72 -14.83 -18.19
N ALA A 52 3.22 -13.73 -17.66
CA ALA A 52 3.06 -12.40 -18.24
C ALA A 52 3.76 -12.28 -19.58
N LYS A 53 3.23 -11.43 -20.46
CA LYS A 53 3.84 -11.17 -21.78
C LYS A 53 4.91 -10.09 -21.72
N THR A 54 4.80 -9.18 -20.76
CA THR A 54 5.76 -8.10 -20.55
C THR A 54 6.90 -8.62 -19.69
N HIS A 55 8.11 -8.70 -20.27
CA HIS A 55 9.32 -9.14 -19.57
C HIS A 55 10.12 -7.92 -19.10
N ALA A 56 9.47 -7.07 -18.33
CA ALA A 56 10.07 -5.94 -17.61
C ALA A 56 9.20 -5.56 -16.41
N LEU A 57 9.82 -5.16 -15.32
CA LEU A 57 9.14 -4.54 -14.19
C LEU A 57 8.88 -3.07 -14.54
N VAL A 58 7.73 -2.80 -15.14
CA VAL A 58 7.31 -1.44 -15.52
C VAL A 58 7.05 -0.65 -14.23
N THR A 59 7.85 0.37 -13.98
CA THR A 59 7.86 1.13 -12.72
C THR A 59 7.64 2.61 -12.99
N ASP A 60 6.60 3.18 -12.42
CA ASP A 60 6.44 4.64 -12.34
C ASP A 60 7.17 5.17 -11.12
N ILE A 61 7.86 6.30 -11.29
CA ILE A 61 8.69 6.90 -10.25
C ILE A 61 8.24 8.34 -10.05
N TRP A 62 7.69 8.65 -8.88
CA TRP A 62 7.42 10.02 -8.43
C TRP A 62 8.60 10.49 -7.58
N TYR A 63 9.01 11.74 -7.74
CA TYR A 63 10.18 12.29 -7.06
C TYR A 63 10.11 13.80 -6.90
N PRO A 64 10.82 14.38 -5.91
CA PRO A 64 10.97 15.82 -5.79
C PRO A 64 11.66 16.39 -7.02
N ALA A 65 11.01 17.30 -7.73
CA ALA A 65 11.55 17.93 -8.92
C ALA A 65 11.97 19.39 -8.65
N LYS A 66 12.85 19.91 -9.50
CA LYS A 66 13.27 21.32 -9.43
C LYS A 66 12.05 22.24 -9.46
N ARG A 67 12.11 23.35 -8.73
CA ARG A 67 11.02 24.33 -8.61
C ARG A 67 10.58 24.93 -9.95
N SER A 68 11.44 24.89 -10.97
CA SER A 68 11.12 25.32 -12.34
C SER A 68 10.33 24.27 -13.14
N ALA A 69 10.12 23.06 -12.61
CA ALA A 69 9.36 22.02 -13.27
C ALA A 69 7.90 22.45 -13.47
N VAL A 70 7.34 22.15 -14.66
CA VAL A 70 5.97 22.47 -15.01
C VAL A 70 5.12 21.22 -14.87
N GLU A 71 4.39 21.14 -13.76
CA GLU A 71 3.44 20.06 -13.52
C GLU A 71 2.23 20.17 -14.46
N ARG A 72 1.71 19.02 -14.86
CA ARG A 72 0.51 18.90 -15.71
C ARG A 72 -0.37 17.78 -15.14
N PRO A 73 -1.71 17.89 -15.29
CA PRO A 73 -2.62 16.83 -14.90
C PRO A 73 -2.23 15.49 -15.51
N GLN A 74 -2.19 14.45 -14.68
CA GLN A 74 -1.98 13.06 -15.07
C GLN A 74 -3.31 12.31 -14.97
N PHE A 75 -3.49 11.29 -15.80
CA PHE A 75 -4.75 10.55 -15.90
C PHE A 75 -4.50 9.05 -15.98
N VAL A 76 -5.45 8.29 -15.48
CA VAL A 76 -5.59 6.86 -15.80
C VAL A 76 -6.59 6.76 -16.97
N GLY A 77 -6.17 6.14 -18.05
CA GLY A 77 -6.96 6.06 -19.28
C GLY A 77 -6.80 7.27 -20.19
N ASN A 78 -7.81 7.56 -21.02
CA ASN A 78 -7.77 8.66 -21.98
C ASN A 78 -7.94 10.02 -21.30
N SER A 79 -7.09 10.99 -21.63
CA SER A 79 -7.12 12.34 -21.02
C SER A 79 -8.40 13.13 -21.32
N ALA A 80 -9.08 12.88 -22.45
CA ALA A 80 -10.35 13.54 -22.76
C ALA A 80 -11.53 12.98 -21.94
N THR A 81 -11.46 11.69 -21.57
CA THR A 81 -12.45 11.00 -20.76
C THR A 81 -11.73 10.09 -19.75
N PRO A 82 -11.10 10.68 -18.72
CA PRO A 82 -10.26 9.91 -17.81
C PRO A 82 -11.09 8.95 -16.95
N PHE A 83 -10.54 7.75 -16.74
CA PHE A 83 -11.07 6.83 -15.75
C PHE A 83 -10.83 7.37 -14.33
N ALA A 84 -9.59 7.80 -14.06
CA ALA A 84 -9.23 8.43 -12.79
C ALA A 84 -8.24 9.61 -13.01
N LEU A 85 -8.17 10.47 -12.00
CA LEU A 85 -7.27 11.61 -11.92
C LEU A 85 -6.05 11.21 -11.11
N ALA A 86 -4.88 11.17 -11.76
CA ALA A 86 -3.63 10.71 -11.16
C ALA A 86 -2.76 11.87 -10.61
N GLY A 87 -3.42 12.95 -10.16
CA GLY A 87 -2.76 14.16 -9.65
C GLY A 87 -2.01 14.96 -10.72
N ASP A 88 -1.13 15.85 -10.28
CA ASP A 88 -0.27 16.65 -11.14
C ASP A 88 1.18 16.22 -11.01
N ALA A 89 1.90 16.10 -12.12
CA ALA A 89 3.33 15.82 -12.14
C ALA A 89 4.00 16.40 -13.38
N ALA A 90 5.32 16.64 -13.32
CA ALA A 90 6.14 17.11 -14.42
C ALA A 90 6.90 15.89 -15.02
N PRO A 91 6.53 15.46 -16.25
CA PRO A 91 7.20 14.32 -16.87
C PRO A 91 8.70 14.58 -17.08
N ASP A 92 9.53 13.62 -16.68
CA ASP A 92 10.98 13.60 -16.83
C ASP A 92 11.69 14.89 -16.38
N ALA A 93 11.11 15.60 -15.42
CA ALA A 93 11.69 16.82 -14.89
C ALA A 93 13.02 16.55 -14.15
N PRO A 94 13.99 17.48 -14.13
CA PRO A 94 15.18 17.32 -13.33
C PRO A 94 14.86 17.15 -11.85
N ILE A 95 15.57 16.23 -11.18
CA ILE A 95 15.44 15.99 -9.74
C ILE A 95 15.87 17.25 -8.96
N LEU A 96 15.25 17.49 -7.82
CA LEU A 96 15.65 18.52 -6.88
C LEU A 96 17.05 18.20 -6.34
N GLU A 97 17.95 19.19 -6.35
CA GLU A 97 19.36 18.99 -5.99
C GLU A 97 19.62 18.95 -4.47
N LYS A 98 18.67 19.41 -3.67
CA LYS A 98 18.80 19.46 -2.20
C LYS A 98 17.54 19.08 -1.49
N PRO A 99 17.60 18.18 -0.50
CA PRO A 99 18.82 17.55 0.03
C PRO A 99 19.54 16.71 -1.04
N ASP A 100 20.81 16.37 -0.82
CA ASP A 100 21.60 15.61 -1.80
C ASP A 100 21.05 14.19 -2.02
N MET A 101 20.42 13.61 -0.99
CA MET A 101 19.79 12.29 -1.05
C MET A 101 18.40 12.29 -0.39
N PHE A 102 17.48 11.49 -0.94
CA PHE A 102 16.10 11.31 -0.51
C PHE A 102 15.87 9.88 -0.02
N PRO A 103 14.94 9.66 0.93
CA PRO A 103 14.45 8.33 1.21
C PRO A 103 13.70 7.76 -0.01
N LEU A 104 13.80 6.44 -0.19
CA LEU A 104 13.06 5.71 -1.22
C LEU A 104 11.90 4.93 -0.60
N ILE A 105 10.72 5.04 -1.19
CA ILE A 105 9.56 4.20 -0.87
C ILE A 105 9.26 3.29 -2.06
N LEU A 106 9.29 1.98 -1.83
CA LEU A 106 8.81 0.97 -2.76
C LEU A 106 7.29 0.87 -2.62
N LEU A 107 6.54 1.14 -3.68
CA LEU A 107 5.08 1.16 -3.66
C LEU A 107 4.50 -0.01 -4.44
N SER A 108 3.61 -0.78 -3.80
CA SER A 108 2.94 -1.94 -4.37
C SER A 108 1.43 -1.69 -4.47
N HIS A 109 0.87 -1.84 -5.67
CA HIS A 109 -0.56 -1.68 -5.95
C HIS A 109 -1.41 -2.89 -5.51
N GLY A 110 -2.73 -2.71 -5.41
CA GLY A 110 -3.71 -3.77 -5.13
C GLY A 110 -3.87 -4.78 -6.27
N THR A 111 -4.67 -5.82 -6.02
CA THR A 111 -4.99 -6.89 -6.99
C THR A 111 -5.47 -6.31 -8.33
N GLY A 112 -4.86 -6.75 -9.43
CA GLY A 112 -5.25 -6.35 -10.80
C GLY A 112 -5.14 -4.86 -11.11
N GLY A 113 -4.57 -4.05 -10.18
CA GLY A 113 -4.42 -2.61 -10.33
C GLY A 113 -3.20 -2.20 -11.16
N SER A 114 -2.68 -1.02 -10.91
CA SER A 114 -1.42 -0.53 -11.49
C SER A 114 -0.77 0.50 -10.58
N SER A 115 0.49 0.83 -10.86
CA SER A 115 1.18 1.96 -10.23
C SER A 115 0.36 3.25 -10.33
N ARG A 116 -0.27 3.51 -11.49
CA ARG A 116 -1.00 4.74 -11.78
C ARG A 116 -2.25 4.95 -10.93
N ILE A 117 -2.92 3.87 -10.52
CA ILE A 117 -4.12 3.99 -9.67
C ILE A 117 -3.76 4.35 -8.21
N MET A 118 -2.47 4.39 -7.88
CA MET A 118 -1.91 4.83 -6.60
C MET A 118 -1.13 6.16 -6.72
N ALA A 119 -1.32 6.89 -7.83
CA ALA A 119 -0.56 8.11 -8.11
C ALA A 119 -0.77 9.21 -7.06
N TRP A 120 -1.97 9.31 -6.48
CA TRP A 120 -2.26 10.23 -5.38
C TRP A 120 -1.28 10.07 -4.21
N PHE A 121 -0.98 8.83 -3.85
CA PHE A 121 -0.07 8.50 -2.74
C PHE A 121 1.39 8.70 -3.15
N GLY A 122 1.78 8.20 -4.35
CA GLY A 122 3.13 8.39 -4.88
C GLY A 122 3.50 9.85 -5.04
N ALA A 123 2.64 10.64 -5.69
CA ALA A 123 2.83 12.08 -5.87
C ALA A 123 2.78 12.83 -4.53
N GLY A 124 1.87 12.41 -3.62
CA GLY A 124 1.76 12.98 -2.28
C GLY A 124 3.06 12.85 -1.49
N LEU A 125 3.65 11.66 -1.44
CA LEU A 125 4.94 11.45 -0.78
C LEU A 125 6.08 12.20 -1.49
N ALA A 126 6.10 12.21 -2.83
CA ALA A 126 7.13 12.94 -3.58
C ALA A 126 7.09 14.45 -3.28
N ALA A 127 5.89 15.04 -3.15
CA ALA A 127 5.73 16.42 -2.73
C ALA A 127 6.26 16.70 -1.30
N HIS A 128 6.51 15.67 -0.51
CA HIS A 128 7.05 15.73 0.85
C HIS A 128 8.52 15.27 0.95
N GLY A 129 9.21 15.13 -0.18
CA GLY A 129 10.63 14.86 -0.20
C GLY A 129 11.00 13.36 -0.23
N TYR A 130 10.15 12.50 -0.80
CA TYR A 130 10.45 11.08 -1.01
C TYR A 130 10.61 10.78 -2.49
N ILE A 131 11.48 9.85 -2.85
CA ILE A 131 11.43 9.15 -4.15
C ILE A 131 10.50 7.95 -3.95
N VAL A 132 9.53 7.76 -4.84
CA VAL A 132 8.56 6.66 -4.75
C VAL A 132 8.62 5.84 -6.03
N ALA A 133 9.00 4.57 -5.94
CA ALA A 133 9.07 3.65 -7.07
C ALA A 133 7.91 2.65 -6.98
N ALA A 134 6.94 2.77 -7.88
CA ALA A 134 5.73 1.95 -7.92
C ALA A 134 5.78 0.97 -9.08
N VAL A 135 5.96 -0.32 -8.78
CA VAL A 135 6.05 -1.38 -9.78
C VAL A 135 4.67 -1.87 -10.23
N ASN A 136 4.56 -2.27 -11.49
CA ASN A 136 3.43 -3.04 -12.01
C ASN A 136 3.83 -4.53 -12.00
N HIS A 137 3.16 -5.32 -11.14
CA HIS A 137 3.51 -6.71 -10.91
C HIS A 137 3.11 -7.61 -12.09
N PRO A 138 4.02 -8.39 -12.69
CA PRO A 138 3.74 -9.23 -13.85
C PRO A 138 2.57 -10.19 -13.62
N GLY A 139 1.67 -10.28 -14.61
CA GLY A 139 0.49 -11.13 -14.57
C GLY A 139 -0.61 -10.73 -13.59
N ASN A 140 -0.39 -9.69 -12.77
CA ASN A 140 -1.36 -9.15 -11.81
C ASN A 140 -1.41 -7.62 -11.87
N ASN A 141 -1.50 -7.06 -13.07
CA ASN A 141 -1.63 -5.62 -13.25
C ASN A 141 -2.60 -5.31 -14.40
N SER A 142 -3.11 -4.07 -14.46
CA SER A 142 -4.09 -3.64 -15.47
C SER A 142 -3.49 -3.24 -16.82
N LEU A 143 -2.16 -3.35 -17.01
CA LEU A 143 -1.48 -2.99 -18.26
C LEU A 143 -1.42 -4.15 -19.23
N GLU A 144 -1.67 -5.38 -18.77
CA GLU A 144 -1.61 -6.60 -19.55
C GLU A 144 -2.68 -7.62 -19.11
N ALA A 145 -2.77 -8.74 -19.83
CA ALA A 145 -3.72 -9.79 -19.47
C ALA A 145 -3.32 -10.45 -18.15
N HIS A 146 -4.30 -10.62 -17.27
CA HIS A 146 -4.14 -11.31 -16.01
C HIS A 146 -3.80 -12.79 -16.21
N THR A 147 -2.91 -13.33 -15.39
CA THR A 147 -2.53 -14.75 -15.40
C THR A 147 -2.89 -15.42 -14.07
N PRO A 148 -3.26 -16.71 -14.07
CA PRO A 148 -3.52 -17.43 -12.82
C PRO A 148 -2.29 -17.44 -11.90
N GLN A 149 -1.09 -17.57 -12.46
CA GLN A 149 0.16 -17.53 -11.70
C GLN A 149 0.37 -16.16 -11.03
N GLY A 150 0.20 -15.06 -11.77
CA GLY A 150 0.33 -13.70 -11.22
C GLY A 150 -0.67 -13.40 -10.10
N PHE A 151 -1.84 -14.05 -10.11
CA PHE A 151 -2.86 -13.90 -9.07
C PHE A 151 -2.70 -14.87 -7.91
N THR A 152 -1.79 -15.84 -7.99
CA THR A 152 -1.64 -16.91 -6.97
C THR A 152 -0.28 -16.86 -6.28
N LEU A 153 0.79 -16.56 -7.02
CA LEU A 153 2.15 -16.53 -6.49
C LEU A 153 2.43 -15.15 -5.86
N TRP A 154 1.75 -14.85 -4.77
CA TRP A 154 1.75 -13.50 -4.14
C TRP A 154 3.13 -13.08 -3.66
N TRP A 155 3.91 -14.03 -3.12
CA TRP A 155 5.26 -13.81 -2.60
C TRP A 155 6.25 -13.32 -3.67
N GLU A 156 6.02 -13.63 -4.93
CA GLU A 156 6.83 -13.10 -6.03
C GLU A 156 6.76 -11.57 -6.14
N ARG A 157 5.70 -10.96 -5.59
CA ARG A 157 5.58 -9.50 -5.57
C ARG A 157 6.61 -8.84 -4.64
N ALA A 158 7.00 -9.50 -3.54
CA ALA A 158 8.09 -9.04 -2.68
C ALA A 158 9.44 -9.15 -3.41
N THR A 159 9.65 -10.20 -4.21
CA THR A 159 10.81 -10.35 -5.10
C THR A 159 10.85 -9.23 -6.14
N ASP A 160 9.71 -8.88 -6.77
CA ASP A 160 9.62 -7.73 -7.70
C ASP A 160 10.11 -6.44 -7.03
N LEU A 161 9.69 -6.16 -5.80
CA LEU A 161 10.11 -4.96 -5.06
C LEU A 161 11.61 -4.96 -4.78
N SER A 162 12.19 -6.11 -4.40
CA SER A 162 13.64 -6.22 -4.18
C SER A 162 14.44 -5.98 -5.45
N VAL A 163 13.98 -6.51 -6.58
CA VAL A 163 14.60 -6.25 -7.90
C VAL A 163 14.48 -4.78 -8.28
N VAL A 164 13.31 -4.16 -8.07
CA VAL A 164 13.14 -2.72 -8.32
C VAL A 164 14.09 -1.91 -7.44
N LEU A 165 14.26 -2.28 -6.17
CA LEU A 165 15.24 -1.63 -5.28
C LEU A 165 16.66 -1.71 -5.83
N ASP A 166 17.11 -2.89 -6.26
CA ASP A 166 18.42 -3.07 -6.88
C ASP A 166 18.62 -2.17 -8.11
N GLN A 167 17.62 -2.13 -8.98
CA GLN A 167 17.64 -1.36 -10.21
C GLN A 167 17.57 0.15 -9.93
N MET A 168 16.79 0.60 -8.93
CA MET A 168 16.71 2.00 -8.52
C MET A 168 18.04 2.49 -7.95
N LEU A 169 18.72 1.69 -7.13
CA LEU A 169 20.04 2.04 -6.58
C LEU A 169 21.13 2.07 -7.66
N ALA A 170 20.96 1.27 -8.72
CA ALA A 170 21.89 1.24 -9.85
C ALA A 170 21.53 2.22 -10.98
N ASP A 171 20.33 2.84 -10.96
CA ASP A 171 19.89 3.78 -12.00
C ASP A 171 20.76 5.03 -11.99
N SER A 172 21.29 5.40 -13.17
CA SER A 172 22.22 6.54 -13.30
C SER A 172 21.59 7.90 -12.97
N THR A 173 20.26 8.00 -13.03
CA THR A 173 19.51 9.22 -12.72
C THR A 173 19.12 9.27 -11.25
N PHE A 174 18.57 8.16 -10.72
CA PHE A 174 17.99 8.13 -9.37
C PHE A 174 18.97 7.65 -8.31
N GLY A 175 19.81 6.66 -8.61
CA GLY A 175 20.74 6.05 -7.65
C GLY A 175 21.57 7.07 -6.86
N PRO A 176 22.19 8.08 -7.50
CA PRO A 176 22.96 9.12 -6.79
C PRO A 176 22.13 9.97 -5.81
N HIS A 177 20.80 9.97 -5.94
CA HIS A 177 19.89 10.75 -5.11
C HIS A 177 19.12 9.91 -4.07
N ILE A 178 19.32 8.60 -4.02
CA ILE A 178 18.68 7.71 -3.05
C ILE A 178 19.61 7.49 -1.85
N ASP A 179 19.07 7.68 -0.64
CA ASP A 179 19.78 7.27 0.58
C ASP A 179 19.52 5.77 0.82
N PRO A 180 20.52 4.91 0.65
CA PRO A 180 20.35 3.46 0.79
C PRO A 180 20.05 2.99 2.22
N LYS A 181 20.16 3.87 3.21
CA LYS A 181 19.80 3.60 4.61
C LYS A 181 18.37 3.99 4.94
N ARG A 182 17.68 4.70 4.05
CA ARG A 182 16.32 5.20 4.26
C ARG A 182 15.36 4.63 3.23
N ILE A 183 15.20 3.30 3.25
CA ILE A 183 14.30 2.57 2.35
C ILE A 183 13.06 2.13 3.13
N GLY A 184 11.89 2.49 2.61
CA GLY A 184 10.60 2.05 3.13
C GLY A 184 9.79 1.30 2.09
N GLY A 185 8.76 0.60 2.54
CA GLY A 185 7.75 -0.02 1.70
C GLY A 185 6.37 0.55 1.98
N ALA A 186 5.55 0.75 0.95
CA ALA A 186 4.14 1.09 1.08
C ALA A 186 3.30 0.27 0.12
N GLY A 187 2.03 0.01 0.46
CA GLY A 187 1.18 -0.74 -0.45
C GLY A 187 -0.28 -0.75 -0.04
N PHE A 188 -1.14 -0.97 -1.03
CA PHE A 188 -2.58 -1.03 -0.86
C PHE A 188 -3.11 -2.44 -1.15
N SER A 189 -4.04 -2.94 -0.31
CA SER A 189 -4.72 -4.23 -0.50
C SER A 189 -3.70 -5.37 -0.62
N LEU A 190 -3.62 -6.08 -1.76
CA LEU A 190 -2.57 -7.05 -2.03
C LEU A 190 -1.16 -6.41 -2.01
N GLY A 191 -1.03 -5.10 -2.30
CA GLY A 191 0.21 -4.37 -2.09
C GLY A 191 0.56 -4.19 -0.62
N GLY A 192 -0.43 -4.01 0.25
CA GLY A 192 -0.26 -4.03 1.71
C GLY A 192 0.22 -5.40 2.22
N PHE A 193 -0.34 -6.49 1.68
CA PHE A 193 0.17 -7.84 1.86
C PHE A 193 1.66 -7.93 1.44
N THR A 194 2.00 -7.44 0.23
CA THR A 194 3.36 -7.49 -0.32
C THR A 194 4.40 -6.81 0.57
N VAL A 195 4.06 -5.65 1.17
CA VAL A 195 5.01 -4.97 2.04
C VAL A 195 5.16 -5.65 3.41
N ILE A 196 4.19 -6.42 3.84
CA ILE A 196 4.32 -7.29 5.03
C ILE A 196 5.24 -8.48 4.72
N GLU A 197 5.18 -9.05 3.51
CA GLU A 197 6.09 -10.12 3.09
C GLU A 197 7.54 -9.64 2.97
N ILE A 198 7.78 -8.51 2.32
CA ILE A 198 9.16 -7.99 2.19
C ILE A 198 9.75 -7.61 3.56
N ALA A 199 8.91 -7.36 4.56
CA ALA A 199 9.31 -7.14 5.95
C ALA A 199 9.63 -8.44 6.71
N GLY A 200 9.25 -9.62 6.17
CA GLY A 200 9.56 -10.93 6.74
C GLY A 200 8.36 -11.82 7.06
N GLY A 201 7.13 -11.35 6.80
CA GLY A 201 5.95 -12.21 6.87
C GLY A 201 6.05 -13.35 5.84
N ILE A 202 5.57 -14.55 6.20
CA ILE A 202 5.54 -15.73 5.31
C ILE A 202 4.08 -16.11 5.10
N ALA A 203 3.64 -16.13 3.84
CA ALA A 203 2.28 -16.44 3.46
C ALA A 203 2.20 -17.67 2.57
N GLU A 204 1.30 -18.58 2.92
CA GLU A 204 1.16 -19.87 2.29
C GLU A 204 -0.27 -20.10 1.76
N LEU A 205 -0.42 -20.47 0.51
CA LEU A 205 -1.72 -20.85 -0.06
C LEU A 205 -2.42 -22.00 0.70
N PRO A 206 -1.73 -23.07 1.16
CA PRO A 206 -2.35 -24.11 1.97
C PRO A 206 -2.96 -23.58 3.29
N ARG A 207 -2.34 -22.58 3.92
CA ARG A 207 -2.85 -21.96 5.15
C ARG A 207 -4.16 -21.22 4.88
N LEU A 208 -4.23 -20.42 3.83
CA LEU A 208 -5.47 -19.76 3.41
C LEU A 208 -6.57 -20.78 3.12
N ARG A 209 -6.26 -21.83 2.35
CA ARG A 209 -7.22 -22.90 2.05
C ARG A 209 -7.75 -23.59 3.31
N GLN A 210 -6.90 -23.79 4.32
CA GLN A 210 -7.34 -24.38 5.59
C GLN A 210 -8.27 -23.42 6.36
N TYR A 211 -7.96 -22.12 6.38
CA TYR A 211 -8.83 -21.10 6.98
C TYR A 211 -10.20 -21.10 6.33
N CYS A 212 -10.26 -21.15 5.01
CA CYS A 212 -11.52 -21.08 4.25
C CYS A 212 -12.44 -22.30 4.42
N LYS A 213 -11.94 -23.43 4.92
CA LYS A 213 -12.81 -24.58 5.25
C LYS A 213 -13.80 -24.26 6.38
N THR A 214 -13.45 -23.36 7.28
CA THR A 214 -14.25 -23.00 8.45
C THR A 214 -14.80 -21.57 8.40
N HIS A 215 -14.32 -20.75 7.48
CA HIS A 215 -14.69 -19.34 7.30
C HIS A 215 -15.14 -19.04 5.86
N SER A 216 -15.95 -19.92 5.28
CA SER A 216 -16.35 -19.87 3.87
C SER A 216 -17.13 -18.60 3.47
N THR A 217 -17.62 -17.84 4.44
CA THR A 217 -18.33 -16.56 4.22
C THR A 217 -17.41 -15.35 4.25
N ASP A 218 -16.13 -15.52 4.64
CA ASP A 218 -15.16 -14.45 4.54
C ASP A 218 -14.81 -14.19 3.07
N THR A 219 -14.82 -12.92 2.66
CA THR A 219 -14.56 -12.51 1.26
C THR A 219 -13.20 -12.93 0.77
N VAL A 220 -12.21 -13.06 1.67
CA VAL A 220 -10.85 -13.56 1.34
C VAL A 220 -10.87 -14.98 0.76
N CYS A 221 -11.95 -15.73 0.99
CA CYS A 221 -12.13 -17.10 0.50
C CYS A 221 -12.83 -17.19 -0.87
N SER A 222 -13.17 -16.07 -1.45
CA SER A 222 -13.77 -15.96 -2.78
C SER A 222 -12.73 -15.61 -3.84
N ASP A 223 -13.04 -15.97 -5.10
CA ASP A 223 -12.24 -15.47 -6.22
C ASP A 223 -12.27 -13.92 -6.24
N PRO A 224 -11.15 -13.25 -6.49
CA PRO A 224 -11.16 -11.80 -6.60
C PRO A 224 -12.02 -11.35 -7.79
N PRO A 225 -12.75 -10.23 -7.67
CA PRO A 225 -13.60 -9.71 -8.74
C PRO A 225 -12.85 -9.47 -10.06
N GLU A 226 -11.55 -9.19 -9.98
CA GLU A 226 -10.65 -8.96 -11.12
C GLU A 226 -10.34 -10.26 -11.89
N PHE A 227 -10.55 -11.44 -11.26
CA PHE A 227 -10.29 -12.72 -11.90
C PHE A 227 -11.32 -13.79 -11.50
N PRO A 228 -12.56 -13.69 -11.98
CA PRO A 228 -13.56 -14.74 -11.75
C PRO A 228 -13.13 -16.10 -12.28
N GLY A 229 -13.33 -17.16 -11.49
CA GLY A 229 -12.93 -18.53 -11.83
C GLY A 229 -11.46 -18.85 -11.60
N LEU A 230 -10.74 -18.00 -10.87
CA LEU A 230 -9.32 -18.18 -10.52
C LEU A 230 -9.09 -19.52 -9.82
N THR A 231 -9.87 -19.85 -8.81
CA THR A 231 -9.70 -21.09 -8.02
C THR A 231 -9.69 -22.34 -8.90
N LYS A 232 -10.63 -22.44 -9.85
CA LYS A 232 -10.68 -23.59 -10.80
C LYS A 232 -9.45 -23.66 -11.71
N LYS A 233 -8.93 -22.49 -12.14
CA LYS A 233 -7.72 -22.42 -12.97
C LYS A 233 -6.48 -22.84 -12.21
N ILE A 234 -6.38 -22.43 -10.94
CA ILE A 234 -5.27 -22.82 -10.06
C ILE A 234 -5.30 -24.33 -9.83
N GLU A 235 -6.45 -24.92 -9.52
CA GLU A 235 -6.59 -26.37 -9.32
C GLU A 235 -6.16 -27.16 -10.56
N ALA A 236 -6.55 -26.70 -11.75
CA ALA A 236 -6.13 -27.29 -13.00
C ALA A 236 -4.61 -27.21 -13.20
N LEU A 237 -3.99 -26.04 -12.97
CA LEU A 237 -2.55 -25.84 -13.05
C LEU A 237 -1.79 -26.70 -12.04
N MET A 238 -2.24 -26.75 -10.80
CA MET A 238 -1.63 -27.60 -9.76
C MET A 238 -1.64 -29.10 -10.13
N THR A 239 -2.60 -29.53 -10.93
CA THR A 239 -2.69 -30.93 -11.38
C THR A 239 -1.81 -31.20 -12.60
N SER A 240 -1.66 -30.23 -13.50
CA SER A 240 -1.03 -30.41 -14.83
C SER A 240 0.39 -29.84 -14.95
N ASP A 241 0.78 -28.94 -14.03
CA ASP A 241 2.05 -28.20 -14.12
C ASP A 241 2.91 -28.38 -12.85
N PRO A 242 3.95 -29.24 -12.92
CA PRO A 242 4.88 -29.41 -11.79
C PRO A 242 5.61 -28.13 -11.39
N ALA A 243 5.85 -27.19 -12.33
CA ALA A 243 6.48 -25.92 -12.02
C ALA A 243 5.58 -25.07 -11.13
N MET A 244 4.27 -25.07 -11.36
CA MET A 244 3.30 -24.38 -10.50
C MET A 244 3.27 -24.98 -9.09
N GLN A 245 3.39 -26.31 -8.96
CA GLN A 245 3.47 -26.96 -7.63
C GLN A 245 4.72 -26.52 -6.89
N SER A 246 5.88 -26.50 -7.57
CA SER A 246 7.13 -26.03 -6.96
C SER A 246 7.05 -24.56 -6.58
N ALA A 247 6.52 -23.69 -7.45
CA ALA A 247 6.37 -22.28 -7.17
C ALA A 247 5.48 -22.02 -5.94
N ILE A 248 4.39 -22.78 -5.75
CA ILE A 248 3.54 -22.66 -4.55
C ILE A 248 4.31 -23.01 -3.26
N LEU A 249 5.23 -23.95 -3.31
CA LEU A 249 6.04 -24.32 -2.14
C LEU A 249 7.06 -23.24 -1.76
N GLU A 250 7.54 -22.44 -2.73
CA GLU A 250 8.44 -21.32 -2.48
C GLU A 250 7.79 -20.23 -1.61
N GLY A 251 6.46 -20.11 -1.59
CA GLY A 251 5.74 -19.20 -0.70
C GLY A 251 5.97 -19.48 0.79
N ALA A 252 6.39 -20.70 1.16
CA ALA A 252 6.74 -21.04 2.53
C ALA A 252 8.12 -20.50 2.98
N HIS A 253 8.87 -19.86 2.07
CA HIS A 253 10.14 -19.23 2.39
C HIS A 253 9.98 -17.74 2.68
N SER A 254 10.96 -17.15 3.36
CA SER A 254 10.96 -15.71 3.62
C SER A 254 11.47 -14.93 2.41
N HIS A 255 10.70 -13.95 1.96
CA HIS A 255 11.06 -13.00 0.91
C HIS A 255 11.50 -11.66 1.50
N ARG A 256 12.01 -11.66 2.74
CA ARG A 256 12.45 -10.46 3.44
C ARG A 256 13.61 -9.79 2.72
N ASP A 257 13.48 -8.47 2.49
CA ASP A 257 14.61 -7.63 2.12
C ASP A 257 15.10 -6.83 3.34
N PRO A 258 16.30 -7.10 3.86
CA PRO A 258 16.82 -6.44 5.07
C PRO A 258 17.08 -4.94 4.90
N ARG A 259 17.06 -4.43 3.68
CA ARG A 259 17.23 -3.00 3.38
C ARG A 259 15.95 -2.19 3.62
N VAL A 260 14.79 -2.84 3.73
CA VAL A 260 13.52 -2.18 4.06
C VAL A 260 13.45 -2.00 5.59
N HIS A 261 13.33 -0.76 6.05
CA HIS A 261 13.40 -0.38 7.46
C HIS A 261 12.05 0.01 8.07
N ALA A 262 11.07 0.35 7.26
CA ALA A 262 9.71 0.70 7.72
C ALA A 262 8.69 0.36 6.64
N ILE A 263 7.47 -0.07 7.04
CA ILE A 263 6.39 -0.40 6.10
C ILE A 263 5.08 0.29 6.48
N PHE A 264 4.36 0.76 5.46
CA PHE A 264 3.05 1.41 5.57
C PHE A 264 2.03 0.64 4.72
N ALA A 265 1.12 -0.11 5.37
CA ALA A 265 0.16 -0.98 4.72
C ALA A 265 -1.25 -0.38 4.76
N MET A 266 -1.82 -0.08 3.59
CA MET A 266 -3.20 0.40 3.43
C MET A 266 -4.12 -0.78 3.13
N ALA A 267 -5.11 -1.02 3.99
CA ALA A 267 -6.09 -2.10 3.87
C ALA A 267 -5.45 -3.44 3.44
N PRO A 268 -4.39 -3.94 4.13
CA PRO A 268 -3.64 -5.13 3.71
C PRO A 268 -4.56 -6.35 3.63
N ALA A 269 -4.49 -7.11 2.51
CA ALA A 269 -5.37 -8.24 2.25
C ALA A 269 -4.78 -9.58 2.74
N ILE A 270 -5.61 -10.62 2.72
CA ILE A 270 -5.25 -12.05 2.85
C ILE A 270 -4.45 -12.37 4.13
N GLY A 271 -4.80 -11.76 5.27
CA GLY A 271 -4.15 -12.05 6.56
C GLY A 271 -4.08 -13.53 6.92
N PRO A 272 -5.15 -14.34 6.74
CA PRO A 272 -5.13 -15.77 7.07
C PRO A 272 -4.13 -16.63 6.29
N ALA A 273 -3.52 -16.12 5.22
CA ALA A 273 -2.44 -16.80 4.53
C ALA A 273 -1.12 -16.77 5.32
N PHE A 274 -0.94 -15.77 6.18
CA PHE A 274 0.30 -15.59 6.92
C PHE A 274 0.42 -16.51 8.12
N SER A 275 1.65 -16.97 8.38
CA SER A 275 2.02 -17.60 9.63
C SER A 275 2.15 -16.55 10.74
N THR A 276 1.45 -16.74 11.84
CA THR A 276 1.49 -15.84 13.00
C THR A 276 2.89 -15.78 13.61
N GLU A 277 3.63 -16.89 13.54
CA GLU A 277 5.02 -17.00 13.98
C GLU A 277 5.93 -16.10 13.15
N SER A 278 5.77 -16.07 11.80
CA SER A 278 6.56 -15.20 10.94
C SER A 278 6.22 -13.72 11.16
N LEU A 279 4.95 -13.39 11.32
CA LEU A 279 4.52 -12.03 11.63
C LEU A 279 5.13 -11.51 12.93
N ALA A 280 5.23 -12.37 13.97
CA ALA A 280 5.84 -12.02 15.23
C ALA A 280 7.36 -11.77 15.13
N THR A 281 8.03 -12.21 14.06
CA THR A 281 9.45 -11.92 13.80
C THR A 281 9.72 -10.61 13.08
N ILE A 282 8.68 -9.95 12.55
CA ILE A 282 8.83 -8.65 11.89
C ILE A 282 9.30 -7.64 12.93
N SER A 283 10.46 -7.04 12.68
CA SER A 283 11.13 -6.10 13.58
C SER A 283 11.17 -4.67 13.04
N VAL A 284 10.75 -4.46 11.79
CA VAL A 284 10.70 -3.14 11.19
C VAL A 284 9.44 -2.40 11.66
N SER A 285 9.51 -1.07 11.78
CA SER A 285 8.37 -0.25 12.12
C SER A 285 7.24 -0.48 11.13
N THR A 286 6.02 -0.70 11.62
CA THR A 286 4.86 -1.05 10.82
C THR A 286 3.67 -0.15 11.15
N GLN A 287 3.15 0.55 10.15
CA GLN A 287 1.89 1.29 10.24
C GLN A 287 0.86 0.62 9.33
N ILE A 288 -0.32 0.38 9.87
CA ILE A 288 -1.48 -0.16 9.13
C ILE A 288 -2.59 0.88 9.15
N VAL A 289 -3.16 1.16 7.99
CA VAL A 289 -4.33 2.04 7.86
C VAL A 289 -5.43 1.28 7.13
N ALA A 290 -6.65 1.29 7.65
CA ALA A 290 -7.79 0.61 7.04
C ALA A 290 -9.10 1.36 7.26
N GLY A 291 -10.09 1.12 6.41
CA GLY A 291 -11.41 1.71 6.53
C GLY A 291 -12.37 0.87 7.37
N SER A 292 -13.20 1.50 8.21
CA SER A 292 -14.17 0.78 9.04
C SER A 292 -15.32 0.16 8.23
N ALA A 293 -15.57 0.66 7.03
CA ALA A 293 -16.61 0.18 6.11
C ALA A 293 -16.04 -0.64 4.94
N ASP A 294 -14.85 -1.21 5.10
CA ASP A 294 -14.23 -2.07 4.09
C ASP A 294 -14.95 -3.43 4.04
N ALA A 295 -15.82 -3.60 3.03
CA ALA A 295 -16.53 -4.84 2.77
C ALA A 295 -15.75 -5.81 1.88
N THR A 296 -14.69 -5.35 1.22
CA THR A 296 -13.86 -6.16 0.31
C THR A 296 -12.81 -6.94 1.09
N VAL A 297 -12.17 -6.28 2.07
CA VAL A 297 -11.13 -6.85 2.91
C VAL A 297 -11.55 -6.65 4.38
N PRO A 298 -12.24 -7.64 4.99
CA PRO A 298 -12.78 -7.50 6.34
C PRO A 298 -11.69 -7.21 7.37
N LEU A 299 -11.93 -6.27 8.26
CA LEU A 299 -10.96 -5.81 9.24
C LEU A 299 -10.39 -6.95 10.12
N ASP A 300 -11.27 -7.90 10.52
CA ASP A 300 -10.89 -8.93 11.49
C ASP A 300 -9.93 -9.95 10.89
N SER A 301 -10.09 -10.33 9.61
CA SER A 301 -9.19 -11.23 8.89
C SER A 301 -8.06 -10.50 8.15
N SER A 302 -7.90 -9.18 8.35
CA SER A 302 -6.92 -8.35 7.65
C SER A 302 -6.21 -7.37 8.58
N ALA A 303 -6.54 -6.09 8.57
CA ALA A 303 -5.82 -5.05 9.30
C ALA A 303 -5.68 -5.33 10.80
N LYS A 304 -6.75 -5.79 11.47
CA LYS A 304 -6.71 -6.18 12.89
C LYS A 304 -5.90 -7.45 13.11
N PHE A 305 -5.99 -8.43 12.18
CA PHE A 305 -5.18 -9.63 12.25
C PHE A 305 -3.68 -9.30 12.21
N PHE A 306 -3.26 -8.49 11.27
CA PHE A 306 -1.85 -8.07 11.17
C PHE A 306 -1.40 -7.27 12.39
N ALA A 307 -2.20 -6.30 12.84
CA ALA A 307 -1.87 -5.49 14.01
C ALA A 307 -1.76 -6.32 15.30
N ALA A 308 -2.53 -7.40 15.41
CA ALA A 308 -2.47 -8.30 16.57
C ALA A 308 -1.23 -9.21 16.58
N HIS A 309 -0.62 -9.49 15.41
CA HIS A 309 0.46 -10.45 15.30
C HIS A 309 1.83 -9.85 14.95
N ILE A 310 1.87 -8.59 14.47
CA ILE A 310 3.14 -7.86 14.25
C ILE A 310 3.43 -7.03 15.50
N GLY A 311 4.53 -7.35 16.19
CA GLY A 311 4.90 -6.65 17.41
C GLY A 311 5.16 -5.16 17.17
N GLY A 312 4.43 -4.29 17.90
CA GLY A 312 4.60 -2.83 17.78
C GLY A 312 3.95 -2.22 16.53
N ALA A 313 3.16 -2.97 15.77
CA ALA A 313 2.41 -2.40 14.66
C ALA A 313 1.36 -1.39 15.15
N GLU A 314 1.32 -0.23 14.51
CA GLU A 314 0.31 0.80 14.74
C GLU A 314 -0.87 0.60 13.79
N LEU A 315 -2.10 0.63 14.32
CA LEU A 315 -3.33 0.49 13.53
C LEU A 315 -4.17 1.77 13.60
N THR A 316 -4.44 2.37 12.45
CA THR A 316 -5.38 3.47 12.30
C THR A 316 -6.60 3.01 11.50
N ILE A 317 -7.80 3.13 12.09
CA ILE A 317 -9.06 2.82 11.40
C ILE A 317 -9.77 4.14 11.05
N LEU A 318 -9.97 4.37 9.75
CA LEU A 318 -10.67 5.53 9.21
C LEU A 318 -12.18 5.23 9.16
N GLN A 319 -12.98 6.09 9.82
CA GLN A 319 -14.41 5.85 9.95
C GLN A 319 -15.15 6.00 8.61
N ASP A 320 -16.09 5.09 8.35
CA ASP A 320 -16.94 5.02 7.16
C ASP A 320 -16.20 4.87 5.81
N VAL A 321 -14.87 4.73 5.84
CA VAL A 321 -14.03 4.56 4.66
C VAL A 321 -14.15 3.12 4.14
N GLY A 322 -14.40 3.00 2.82
CA GLY A 322 -14.45 1.73 2.10
C GLY A 322 -13.08 1.34 1.53
N HIS A 323 -13.00 0.10 0.97
CA HIS A 323 -11.75 -0.43 0.42
C HIS A 323 -11.18 0.46 -0.69
N TYR A 324 -12.00 0.78 -1.68
CA TYR A 324 -11.57 1.47 -2.88
C TYR A 324 -11.43 2.99 -2.74
N THR A 325 -11.70 3.55 -1.56
CA THR A 325 -11.39 4.95 -1.24
C THR A 325 -9.87 5.22 -1.31
N PHE A 326 -9.04 4.19 -1.15
CA PHE A 326 -7.59 4.27 -1.30
C PHE A 326 -7.09 4.24 -2.76
N LEU A 327 -7.98 4.18 -3.76
CA LEU A 327 -7.62 4.35 -5.17
C LEU A 327 -7.71 5.82 -5.58
N ASP A 328 -7.08 6.21 -6.70
CA ASP A 328 -7.17 7.56 -7.25
C ASP A 328 -8.62 8.04 -7.40
N THR A 329 -8.82 9.35 -7.31
CA THR A 329 -10.13 9.97 -7.49
C THR A 329 -10.63 9.76 -8.91
N CYS A 330 -11.79 9.11 -9.05
CA CYS A 330 -12.33 8.76 -10.34
C CYS A 330 -12.78 9.97 -11.17
N GLY A 331 -12.47 9.93 -12.46
CA GLY A 331 -13.06 10.78 -13.48
C GLY A 331 -14.52 10.40 -13.78
N ALA A 332 -15.14 11.14 -14.69
CA ALA A 332 -16.53 10.90 -15.07
C ALA A 332 -16.75 9.49 -15.64
N LEU A 333 -15.82 8.99 -16.47
CA LEU A 333 -15.89 7.64 -17.03
C LEU A 333 -15.80 6.59 -15.93
N GLY A 334 -14.88 6.73 -14.98
CA GLY A 334 -14.75 5.79 -13.86
C GLY A 334 -16.03 5.70 -13.05
N ARG A 335 -16.59 6.82 -12.65
CA ARG A 335 -17.86 6.88 -11.88
C ARG A 335 -19.05 6.24 -12.58
N THR A 336 -19.11 6.29 -13.90
CA THR A 336 -20.20 5.69 -14.68
C THR A 336 -19.96 4.21 -15.00
N SER A 337 -18.72 3.81 -15.31
CA SER A 337 -18.39 2.46 -15.73
C SER A 337 -18.07 1.49 -14.58
N ARG A 338 -17.53 2.03 -13.48
CA ARG A 338 -17.12 1.26 -12.29
C ARG A 338 -17.53 1.99 -11.00
N PRO A 339 -18.85 2.17 -10.77
CA PRO A 339 -19.34 2.81 -9.55
C PRO A 339 -18.90 2.08 -8.28
N ASP A 340 -18.70 0.77 -8.36
CA ASP A 340 -18.17 -0.07 -7.28
C ASP A 340 -16.76 0.35 -6.79
N LEU A 341 -15.92 0.87 -7.68
CA LEU A 341 -14.59 1.38 -7.34
C LEU A 341 -14.57 2.87 -7.01
N CYS A 342 -15.55 3.61 -7.50
CA CYS A 342 -15.49 5.05 -7.63
C CYS A 342 -16.41 5.82 -6.69
N LEU A 343 -17.42 5.16 -6.12
CA LEU A 343 -18.36 5.79 -5.20
C LEU A 343 -17.99 5.46 -3.76
N ASP A 344 -17.79 6.49 -2.97
CA ASP A 344 -17.53 6.39 -1.55
C ASP A 344 -18.84 6.44 -0.75
N ASN A 345 -18.78 6.03 0.51
CA ASN A 345 -19.93 6.12 1.42
C ASN A 345 -20.35 7.58 1.63
N ALA A 346 -21.62 7.78 1.99
CA ALA A 346 -22.16 9.11 2.24
C ALA A 346 -21.34 9.86 3.32
N GLY A 347 -20.89 11.06 2.99
CA GLY A 347 -20.09 11.90 3.89
C GLY A 347 -18.57 11.65 3.81
N VAL A 348 -18.12 10.62 3.10
CA VAL A 348 -16.69 10.38 2.85
C VAL A 348 -16.25 11.18 1.62
N LEU A 349 -15.29 12.06 1.80
CA LEU A 349 -14.62 12.78 0.72
C LEU A 349 -13.27 12.13 0.46
N ARG A 350 -13.13 11.45 -0.68
CA ARG A 350 -11.93 10.67 -1.05
C ARG A 350 -10.64 11.48 -0.93
N ASP A 351 -10.65 12.72 -1.43
CA ASP A 351 -9.48 13.59 -1.40
C ASP A 351 -9.06 13.96 0.04
N ASP A 352 -10.02 14.09 0.98
CA ASP A 352 -9.72 14.33 2.40
C ASP A 352 -9.09 13.08 3.04
N ILE A 353 -9.59 11.89 2.70
CA ILE A 353 -9.00 10.61 3.15
C ILE A 353 -7.58 10.44 2.58
N HIS A 354 -7.37 10.80 1.31
CA HIS A 354 -6.03 10.82 0.70
C HIS A 354 -5.09 11.75 1.46
N ALA A 355 -5.51 12.99 1.72
CA ALA A 355 -4.71 13.97 2.46
C ALA A 355 -4.37 13.48 3.87
N GLN A 356 -5.34 12.90 4.59
CA GLN A 356 -5.14 12.32 5.91
C GLN A 356 -4.15 11.14 5.86
N THR A 357 -4.30 10.24 4.88
CA THR A 357 -3.43 9.06 4.73
C THR A 357 -1.99 9.47 4.37
N ILE A 358 -1.82 10.46 3.48
CA ILE A 358 -0.49 11.03 3.17
C ILE A 358 0.13 11.62 4.43
N GLY A 359 -0.63 12.38 5.23
CA GLY A 359 -0.16 12.96 6.49
C GLY A 359 0.33 11.89 7.48
N LEU A 360 -0.41 10.79 7.63
CA LEU A 360 -0.02 9.65 8.45
C LEU A 360 1.27 9.00 7.93
N ALA A 361 1.37 8.76 6.61
CA ALA A 361 2.53 8.14 6.01
C ALA A 361 3.79 9.01 6.12
N VAL A 362 3.68 10.32 5.90
CA VAL A 362 4.80 11.27 6.07
C VAL A 362 5.26 11.30 7.51
N GLN A 363 4.35 11.42 8.48
CA GLN A 363 4.69 11.39 9.91
C GLN A 363 5.40 10.08 10.28
N PHE A 364 4.89 8.96 9.80
CA PHE A 364 5.45 7.64 10.06
C PHE A 364 6.86 7.48 9.46
N PHE A 365 7.03 7.79 8.18
CA PHE A 365 8.33 7.62 7.52
C PHE A 365 9.37 8.64 7.99
N ASP A 366 9.00 9.91 8.25
CA ASP A 366 9.90 10.91 8.85
C ASP A 366 10.41 10.47 10.23
N THR A 367 9.64 9.66 10.96
CA THR A 367 10.03 9.13 12.28
C THR A 367 10.94 7.91 12.17
N ASN A 368 10.69 7.02 11.22
CA ASN A 368 11.26 5.68 11.18
C ASN A 368 12.34 5.47 10.09
N LEU A 369 12.49 6.41 9.13
CA LEU A 369 13.55 6.40 8.11
C LEU A 369 14.57 7.53 8.39
N LYS A 370 15.34 7.37 9.47
CA LYS A 370 16.36 8.35 9.91
C LYS A 370 17.74 7.95 9.51
#